data_07e010c2402ca0b7fb93f03d150a09cf
#
_entry.id   07e010c2402ca0b7fb93f03d150a09cf
#
_cell.length_a   1.000
_cell.length_b   1.000
_cell.length_c   1.000
_cell.angle_alpha   90.00
_cell.angle_beta   90.00
_cell.angle_gamma   90.00
#
_symmetry.space_group_name_H-M   'P 1'
#
loop_
_entity.id
_entity.type
_entity.pdbx_description
1 polymer ?
#
loop_
_entity_poly.entity_id
_entity_poly.type
_entity_poly.pdbx_seq_one_letter_code
_entity_poly.pdbx_strand_id
1 'polypeptide(L)'
;VNELSLREYRAICRQDFHTFAARCFTHLHGGSAFHPNWHLEVIAAALQDCLDGGVKRLIINLPPRNLKSLLSSIALPAFWLGHRPNAAIINVTYGQSLSEKFARDCRDVMSSPWLQALFPTRLTNPRASLHELTTTAGGFRLATSVGGVLTGRGADLIIIDDPLKPDEAISETQRRGVNEWFDGTLFSRLNDKAAGVIVVIMQRLHEDDLVGHLIRQQGWKVLSFPAIAEVDETHVVETIFGRRVYRRKTGEALHAEWEPLATLETIRQTIGTYNFAGQYQQSPAPAGGGMVRVEWFARYDPELLDRKFEQIIQSWDTANKPSELADYSVCTTWGFRKEHFYLLNVFRKKLGYPDLKRAVREQHRLFGASTVLIEDKASGTQLIQELVEEGLSGVRAMKSEGDKIMRLHAQTATIENGFVHLPASAPWLADYLHELTVFPNGRHDDQVDSTAQAIAWTKQRPPGWGMFEWWRQGAERARDLNVVTPMVRLLAPVGMAYSQLQTLSGLHLTIPADRIVTLTEEDAGPLRRAGWSEAP
;
A
#
# COMPACT_ATOMS: atom_id res chain seq x y z
N VAL A 1 -31.21 -0.10 37.99
CA VAL A 1 -31.29 -0.74 36.66
C VAL A 1 -31.30 -2.24 36.93
N ASN A 2 -32.41 -2.94 36.65
CA ASN A 2 -32.47 -4.40 36.80
C ASN A 2 -31.43 -5.02 35.88
N GLU A 3 -30.61 -5.92 36.40
CA GLU A 3 -29.64 -6.66 35.57
C GLU A 3 -30.42 -7.51 34.53
N LEU A 4 -29.98 -7.40 33.26
CA LEU A 4 -30.56 -8.15 32.17
C LEU A 4 -30.33 -9.65 32.38
N SER A 5 -31.38 -10.44 32.42
CA SER A 5 -31.24 -11.90 32.54
C SER A 5 -30.56 -12.49 31.27
N LEU A 6 -29.86 -13.61 31.44
CA LEU A 6 -29.25 -14.32 30.30
C LEU A 6 -30.27 -14.70 29.22
N ARG A 7 -31.53 -14.97 29.62
CA ARG A 7 -32.63 -15.28 28.71
C ARG A 7 -33.02 -14.07 27.86
N GLU A 8 -33.16 -12.90 28.49
CA GLU A 8 -33.46 -11.64 27.79
C GLU A 8 -32.32 -11.23 26.86
N TYR A 9 -31.09 -11.31 27.33
CA TYR A 9 -29.92 -11.03 26.49
C TYR A 9 -29.87 -11.93 25.24
N ARG A 10 -30.14 -13.24 25.40
CA ARG A 10 -30.23 -14.17 24.27
C ARG A 10 -31.38 -13.83 23.31
N ALA A 11 -32.54 -13.40 23.83
CA ALA A 11 -33.64 -12.95 23.00
C ALA A 11 -33.29 -11.72 22.16
N ILE A 12 -32.61 -10.73 22.78
CA ILE A 12 -32.09 -9.55 22.08
C ILE A 12 -31.09 -9.96 21.01
N CYS A 13 -30.06 -10.74 21.34
CA CYS A 13 -29.05 -11.21 20.37
C CYS A 13 -29.64 -11.96 19.16
N ARG A 14 -30.82 -12.59 19.34
CA ARG A 14 -31.50 -13.26 18.25
C ARG A 14 -32.27 -12.30 17.34
N GLN A 15 -32.75 -11.19 17.83
CA GLN A 15 -33.64 -10.26 17.12
C GLN A 15 -32.92 -8.98 16.63
N ASP A 16 -31.81 -8.60 17.25
CA ASP A 16 -31.08 -7.39 16.95
C ASP A 16 -29.68 -7.72 16.42
N PHE A 17 -29.48 -7.43 15.14
CA PHE A 17 -28.21 -7.72 14.47
C PHE A 17 -27.04 -6.92 15.05
N HIS A 18 -27.26 -5.68 15.53
CA HIS A 18 -26.19 -4.89 16.15
C HIS A 18 -25.66 -5.55 17.41
N THR A 19 -26.55 -5.97 18.31
CA THR A 19 -26.17 -6.69 19.54
C THR A 19 -25.51 -8.03 19.22
N PHE A 20 -25.98 -8.74 18.20
CA PHE A 20 -25.38 -9.99 17.73
C PHE A 20 -23.95 -9.75 17.22
N ALA A 21 -23.73 -8.73 16.40
CA ALA A 21 -22.41 -8.38 15.86
C ALA A 21 -21.43 -7.95 16.96
N ALA A 22 -21.87 -7.16 17.93
CA ALA A 22 -21.08 -6.84 19.13
C ALA A 22 -20.66 -8.09 19.90
N ARG A 23 -21.54 -9.09 20.01
CA ARG A 23 -21.21 -10.39 20.61
C ARG A 23 -20.19 -11.18 19.79
N CYS A 24 -20.31 -11.16 18.46
CA CYS A 24 -19.29 -11.75 17.56
C CYS A 24 -17.92 -11.11 17.78
N PHE A 25 -17.87 -9.78 17.87
CA PHE A 25 -16.62 -9.05 18.15
C PHE A 25 -15.99 -9.52 19.46
N THR A 26 -16.74 -9.53 20.56
CA THR A 26 -16.25 -9.96 21.86
C THR A 26 -15.76 -11.42 21.84
N HIS A 27 -16.40 -12.28 21.07
CA HIS A 27 -16.01 -13.69 20.93
C HIS A 27 -14.66 -13.84 20.20
N LEU A 28 -14.49 -13.12 19.08
CA LEU A 28 -13.31 -13.25 18.22
C LEU A 28 -12.10 -12.48 18.75
N HIS A 29 -12.33 -11.41 19.51
CA HIS A 29 -11.29 -10.51 20.02
C HIS A 29 -11.27 -10.51 21.55
N GLY A 30 -11.14 -11.70 22.13
CA GLY A 30 -11.15 -11.87 23.59
C GLY A 30 -10.20 -10.90 24.30
N GLY A 31 -10.75 -10.10 25.21
CA GLY A 31 -10.01 -9.07 25.95
C GLY A 31 -10.02 -7.66 25.34
N SER A 32 -10.50 -7.50 24.11
CA SER A 32 -10.71 -6.17 23.51
C SER A 32 -12.14 -5.67 23.76
N ALA A 33 -12.28 -4.40 24.14
CA ALA A 33 -13.58 -3.78 24.26
C ALA A 33 -14.19 -3.50 22.87
N PHE A 34 -15.49 -3.78 22.72
CA PHE A 34 -16.24 -3.29 21.58
C PHE A 34 -16.56 -1.81 21.82
N HIS A 35 -16.16 -0.96 20.87
CA HIS A 35 -16.45 0.47 20.92
C HIS A 35 -17.69 0.76 20.08
N PRO A 36 -18.88 0.90 20.70
CA PRO A 36 -20.11 1.19 19.96
C PRO A 36 -20.05 2.59 19.35
N ASN A 37 -20.56 2.72 18.14
CA ASN A 37 -20.77 4.01 17.52
C ASN A 37 -22.03 3.96 16.66
N TRP A 38 -22.68 5.11 16.50
CA TRP A 38 -23.95 5.28 15.82
C TRP A 38 -23.96 4.70 14.39
N HIS A 39 -22.87 4.85 13.63
CA HIS A 39 -22.79 4.34 12.27
C HIS A 39 -22.87 2.80 12.21
N LEU A 40 -22.38 2.10 13.24
CA LEU A 40 -22.50 0.65 13.31
C LEU A 40 -23.97 0.20 13.50
N GLU A 41 -24.78 0.96 14.27
CA GLU A 41 -26.22 0.70 14.40
C GLU A 41 -26.94 0.96 13.06
N VAL A 42 -26.59 2.03 12.34
CA VAL A 42 -27.17 2.33 11.02
C VAL A 42 -26.87 1.22 10.01
N ILE A 43 -25.62 0.76 9.97
CA ILE A 43 -25.21 -0.36 9.11
C ILE A 43 -25.93 -1.65 9.52
N ALA A 44 -25.97 -1.95 10.82
CA ALA A 44 -26.61 -3.14 11.33
C ALA A 44 -28.11 -3.18 11.00
N ALA A 45 -28.83 -2.06 11.15
CA ALA A 45 -30.24 -1.97 10.77
C ALA A 45 -30.44 -2.23 9.27
N ALA A 46 -29.59 -1.66 8.40
CA ALA A 46 -29.68 -1.90 6.96
C ALA A 46 -29.37 -3.35 6.56
N LEU A 47 -28.42 -4.00 7.24
CA LEU A 47 -28.13 -5.43 7.02
C LEU A 47 -29.27 -6.32 7.52
N GLN A 48 -29.92 -5.97 8.61
CA GLN A 48 -31.11 -6.65 9.08
C GLN A 48 -32.29 -6.46 8.13
N ASP A 49 -32.51 -5.26 7.59
CA ASP A 49 -33.49 -5.00 6.52
C ASP A 49 -33.29 -5.94 5.31
N CYS A 50 -32.03 -6.29 5.00
CA CYS A 50 -31.73 -7.26 3.94
C CYS A 50 -32.24 -8.67 4.30
N LEU A 51 -32.06 -9.12 5.53
CA LEU A 51 -32.56 -10.40 6.00
C LEU A 51 -34.12 -10.41 6.00
N ASP A 52 -34.72 -9.32 6.45
CA ASP A 52 -36.19 -9.21 6.56
C ASP A 52 -36.84 -8.99 5.18
N GLY A 53 -36.05 -8.74 4.16
CA GLY A 53 -36.49 -8.65 2.77
C GLY A 53 -36.89 -7.25 2.31
N GLY A 54 -36.70 -6.22 3.12
CA GLY A 54 -36.94 -4.82 2.78
C GLY A 54 -35.93 -4.26 1.79
N VAL A 55 -34.66 -4.69 1.85
CA VAL A 55 -33.57 -4.25 0.99
C VAL A 55 -32.96 -5.43 0.25
N LYS A 56 -32.86 -5.34 -1.09
CA LYS A 56 -32.29 -6.40 -1.94
C LYS A 56 -30.90 -6.06 -2.50
N ARG A 57 -30.61 -4.79 -2.64
CA ARG A 57 -29.35 -4.27 -3.20
C ARG A 57 -28.85 -3.19 -2.26
N LEU A 58 -27.77 -3.50 -1.55
CA LEU A 58 -27.19 -2.61 -0.53
C LEU A 58 -25.72 -2.35 -0.84
N ILE A 59 -25.36 -1.08 -0.88
CA ILE A 59 -23.95 -0.61 -0.93
C ILE A 59 -23.67 0.11 0.38
N ILE A 60 -22.53 -0.23 0.99
CA ILE A 60 -22.03 0.40 2.21
C ILE A 60 -20.58 0.85 1.97
N ASN A 61 -20.35 2.17 2.01
CA ASN A 61 -19.02 2.74 1.89
C ASN A 61 -18.59 3.34 3.22
N LEU A 62 -17.44 2.91 3.73
CA LEU A 62 -16.90 3.46 4.97
C LEU A 62 -15.37 3.28 5.04
N PRO A 63 -14.67 4.08 5.89
CA PRO A 63 -13.23 4.05 6.01
C PRO A 63 -12.67 2.70 6.45
N PRO A 64 -11.35 2.47 6.27
CA PRO A 64 -10.67 1.31 6.84
C PRO A 64 -10.88 1.23 8.36
N ARG A 65 -10.76 0.00 8.92
CA ARG A 65 -10.81 -0.26 10.37
C ARG A 65 -12.12 0.08 11.09
N ASN A 66 -13.19 0.32 10.37
CA ASN A 66 -14.55 0.56 10.91
C ASN A 66 -15.41 -0.71 10.91
N LEU A 67 -14.85 -1.87 11.22
CA LEU A 67 -15.52 -3.18 11.41
C LEU A 67 -16.31 -3.71 10.19
N LYS A 68 -16.03 -3.21 8.97
CA LYS A 68 -16.68 -3.63 7.72
C LYS A 68 -16.85 -5.15 7.63
N SER A 69 -15.72 -5.84 7.60
CA SER A 69 -15.67 -7.29 7.38
C SER A 69 -16.24 -8.10 8.55
N LEU A 70 -16.16 -7.58 9.79
CA LEU A 70 -16.83 -8.22 10.92
C LEU A 70 -18.33 -8.23 10.72
N LEU A 71 -18.91 -7.09 10.33
CA LEU A 71 -20.35 -6.95 10.12
C LEU A 71 -20.82 -7.78 8.93
N SER A 72 -20.17 -7.61 7.77
CA SER A 72 -20.66 -8.19 6.51
C SER A 72 -20.20 -9.63 6.27
N SER A 73 -18.93 -9.95 6.51
CA SER A 73 -18.34 -11.22 6.08
C SER A 73 -18.33 -12.29 7.16
N ILE A 74 -18.54 -11.89 8.43
CA ILE A 74 -18.51 -12.80 9.57
C ILE A 74 -19.86 -12.86 10.28
N ALA A 75 -20.33 -11.73 10.82
CA ALA A 75 -21.57 -11.70 11.63
C ALA A 75 -22.83 -11.91 10.77
N LEU A 76 -22.93 -11.23 9.61
CA LEU A 76 -24.11 -11.36 8.75
C LEU A 76 -24.35 -12.79 8.26
N PRO A 77 -23.36 -13.55 7.73
CA PRO A 77 -23.57 -14.94 7.37
C PRO A 77 -24.00 -15.82 8.54
N ALA A 78 -23.38 -15.62 9.73
CA ALA A 78 -23.72 -16.39 10.92
C ALA A 78 -25.15 -16.11 11.41
N PHE A 79 -25.57 -14.84 11.41
CA PHE A 79 -26.92 -14.42 11.76
C PHE A 79 -27.94 -14.90 10.74
N TRP A 80 -27.62 -14.77 9.44
CA TRP A 80 -28.47 -15.22 8.34
C TRP A 80 -28.75 -16.73 8.40
N LEU A 81 -27.67 -17.53 8.52
CA LEU A 81 -27.81 -18.99 8.67
C LEU A 81 -28.44 -19.40 10.01
N GLY A 82 -28.32 -18.57 11.04
CA GLY A 82 -29.06 -18.75 12.29
C GLY A 82 -30.57 -18.73 12.07
N HIS A 83 -31.07 -17.77 11.31
CA HIS A 83 -32.49 -17.59 11.00
C HIS A 83 -32.96 -18.46 9.83
N ARG A 84 -32.12 -18.66 8.82
CA ARG A 84 -32.42 -19.39 7.58
C ARG A 84 -31.36 -20.48 7.34
N PRO A 85 -31.40 -21.58 8.08
CA PRO A 85 -30.31 -22.56 8.08
C PRO A 85 -30.11 -23.31 6.76
N ASN A 86 -31.06 -23.21 5.82
CA ASN A 86 -30.99 -23.77 4.47
C ASN A 86 -30.55 -22.76 3.40
N ALA A 87 -30.22 -21.51 3.76
CA ALA A 87 -29.86 -20.50 2.82
C ALA A 87 -28.46 -20.75 2.20
N ALA A 88 -28.31 -20.36 0.94
CA ALA A 88 -27.06 -20.38 0.20
C ALA A 88 -26.40 -18.99 0.20
N ILE A 89 -25.18 -18.88 0.71
CA ILE A 89 -24.44 -17.61 0.84
C ILE A 89 -23.11 -17.70 0.08
N ILE A 90 -22.84 -16.73 -0.78
CA ILE A 90 -21.53 -16.52 -1.42
C ILE A 90 -20.91 -15.27 -0.82
N ASN A 91 -19.69 -15.38 -0.29
CA ASN A 91 -18.91 -14.27 0.23
C ASN A 91 -17.61 -14.09 -0.58
N VAL A 92 -17.44 -12.92 -1.16
CA VAL A 92 -16.37 -12.57 -2.09
C VAL A 92 -15.48 -11.51 -1.48
N THR A 93 -14.16 -11.65 -1.64
CA THR A 93 -13.16 -10.63 -1.32
C THR A 93 -12.17 -10.47 -2.47
N TYR A 94 -11.24 -9.48 -2.41
CA TYR A 94 -10.20 -9.35 -3.44
C TYR A 94 -9.22 -10.55 -3.50
N GLY A 95 -9.06 -11.30 -2.40
CA GLY A 95 -8.07 -12.35 -2.33
C GLY A 95 -8.52 -13.57 -1.53
N GLN A 96 -8.13 -14.76 -2.00
CA GLN A 96 -8.56 -16.05 -1.44
C GLN A 96 -8.16 -16.20 0.04
N SER A 97 -6.95 -15.81 0.44
CA SER A 97 -6.45 -15.92 1.82
C SER A 97 -7.30 -15.09 2.81
N LEU A 98 -7.77 -13.91 2.39
CA LEU A 98 -8.65 -13.06 3.19
C LEU A 98 -10.04 -13.69 3.32
N SER A 99 -10.59 -14.21 2.22
CA SER A 99 -11.87 -14.90 2.22
C SER A 99 -11.88 -16.13 3.15
N GLU A 100 -10.78 -16.88 3.15
CA GLU A 100 -10.59 -18.03 4.06
C GLU A 100 -10.47 -17.62 5.53
N LYS A 101 -9.78 -16.49 5.80
CA LYS A 101 -9.72 -15.93 7.16
C LYS A 101 -11.12 -15.62 7.67
N PHE A 102 -11.94 -14.93 6.89
CA PHE A 102 -13.31 -14.61 7.28
C PHE A 102 -14.18 -15.87 7.40
N ALA A 103 -13.92 -16.91 6.60
CA ALA A 103 -14.61 -18.19 6.74
C ALA A 103 -14.25 -18.91 8.06
N ARG A 104 -12.97 -18.87 8.47
CA ARG A 104 -12.54 -19.40 9.79
C ARG A 104 -13.22 -18.66 10.93
N ASP A 105 -13.20 -17.33 10.89
CA ASP A 105 -13.80 -16.49 11.94
C ASP A 105 -15.33 -16.73 12.01
N CYS A 106 -16.02 -16.80 10.87
CA CYS A 106 -17.45 -17.13 10.81
C CYS A 106 -17.74 -18.55 11.36
N ARG A 107 -16.90 -19.54 11.03
CA ARG A 107 -16.99 -20.90 11.56
C ARG A 107 -16.85 -20.94 13.07
N ASP A 108 -15.88 -20.19 13.60
CA ASP A 108 -15.63 -20.12 15.03
C ASP A 108 -16.85 -19.56 15.76
N VAL A 109 -17.43 -18.47 15.25
CA VAL A 109 -18.71 -17.95 15.73
C VAL A 109 -19.82 -18.99 15.67
N MET A 110 -20.03 -19.66 14.51
CA MET A 110 -21.11 -20.64 14.34
C MET A 110 -20.94 -21.90 15.16
N SER A 111 -19.72 -22.27 15.53
CA SER A 111 -19.41 -23.41 16.37
C SER A 111 -19.45 -23.09 17.86
N SER A 112 -19.60 -21.82 18.23
CA SER A 112 -19.58 -21.38 19.63
C SER A 112 -20.82 -21.86 20.42
N PRO A 113 -20.64 -22.21 21.70
CA PRO A 113 -21.78 -22.61 22.54
C PRO A 113 -22.85 -21.52 22.69
N TRP A 114 -22.43 -20.25 22.67
CA TRP A 114 -23.36 -19.13 22.79
C TRP A 114 -24.29 -19.01 21.56
N LEU A 115 -23.74 -19.15 20.33
CA LEU A 115 -24.57 -19.13 19.12
C LEU A 115 -25.49 -20.33 19.05
N GLN A 116 -24.97 -21.52 19.42
CA GLN A 116 -25.77 -22.74 19.47
C GLN A 116 -26.89 -22.67 20.50
N ALA A 117 -26.77 -21.80 21.51
CA ALA A 117 -27.85 -21.51 22.45
C ALA A 117 -28.86 -20.47 21.91
N LEU A 118 -28.49 -19.68 20.89
CA LEU A 118 -29.40 -18.75 20.21
C LEU A 118 -30.20 -19.43 19.11
N PHE A 119 -29.55 -20.26 18.29
CA PHE A 119 -30.12 -20.85 17.08
C PHE A 119 -29.98 -22.37 17.06
N PRO A 120 -30.96 -23.10 16.47
CA PRO A 120 -30.87 -24.55 16.30
C PRO A 120 -29.84 -24.96 15.20
N THR A 121 -29.36 -24.03 14.41
CA THR A 121 -28.43 -24.28 13.30
C THR A 121 -27.14 -24.92 13.78
N ARG A 122 -26.69 -25.97 13.07
CA ARG A 122 -25.44 -26.69 13.33
C ARG A 122 -24.67 -26.86 12.03
N LEU A 123 -23.36 -26.86 12.11
CA LEU A 123 -22.49 -27.21 10.99
C LEU A 123 -22.38 -28.74 10.87
N THR A 124 -22.39 -29.27 9.63
CA THR A 124 -22.27 -30.70 9.35
C THR A 124 -20.90 -31.24 9.73
N ASN A 125 -19.83 -30.58 9.29
CA ASN A 125 -18.47 -30.94 9.64
C ASN A 125 -17.63 -29.63 9.80
N PRO A 126 -17.45 -29.15 11.04
CA PRO A 126 -16.70 -27.90 11.29
C PRO A 126 -15.24 -27.93 10.87
N ARG A 127 -14.68 -29.09 10.50
CA ARG A 127 -13.26 -29.24 10.14
C ARG A 127 -13.00 -29.54 8.66
N ALA A 128 -14.03 -29.80 7.85
CA ALA A 128 -13.85 -30.39 6.51
C ALA A 128 -13.33 -29.43 5.44
N SER A 129 -13.66 -28.14 5.48
CA SER A 129 -13.27 -27.19 4.42
C SER A 129 -13.07 -25.79 4.97
N LEU A 130 -12.08 -25.08 4.45
CA LEU A 130 -11.89 -23.64 4.70
C LEU A 130 -12.72 -22.78 3.73
N HIS A 131 -13.13 -23.36 2.61
CA HIS A 131 -13.84 -22.63 1.56
C HIS A 131 -15.37 -22.66 1.75
N GLU A 132 -15.90 -23.72 2.33
CA GLU A 132 -17.34 -23.90 2.46
C GLU A 132 -17.73 -24.37 3.85
N LEU A 133 -18.65 -23.65 4.48
CA LEU A 133 -19.32 -24.01 5.72
C LEU A 133 -20.72 -24.51 5.36
N THR A 134 -21.05 -25.77 5.68
CA THR A 134 -22.35 -26.36 5.38
C THR A 134 -23.11 -26.61 6.67
N THR A 135 -24.40 -26.26 6.68
CA THR A 135 -25.29 -26.52 7.81
C THR A 135 -25.95 -27.92 7.69
N THR A 136 -26.43 -28.46 8.80
CA THR A 136 -27.22 -29.72 8.81
C THR A 136 -28.56 -29.62 8.08
N ALA A 137 -29.02 -28.40 7.79
CA ALA A 137 -30.22 -28.11 7.01
C ALA A 137 -29.95 -27.94 5.50
N GLY A 138 -28.70 -28.15 5.05
CA GLY A 138 -28.31 -28.06 3.64
C GLY A 138 -27.95 -26.68 3.14
N GLY A 139 -28.04 -25.63 3.97
CA GLY A 139 -27.52 -24.31 3.61
C GLY A 139 -26.01 -24.26 3.69
N PHE A 140 -25.40 -23.23 3.08
CA PHE A 140 -23.96 -23.08 3.08
C PHE A 140 -23.49 -21.61 3.01
N ARG A 141 -22.24 -21.39 3.42
CA ARG A 141 -21.47 -20.19 3.13
C ARG A 141 -20.21 -20.56 2.34
N LEU A 142 -20.13 -20.14 1.10
CA LEU A 142 -18.97 -20.30 0.22
C LEU A 142 -18.05 -19.07 0.32
N ALA A 143 -16.76 -19.29 0.57
CA ALA A 143 -15.71 -18.29 0.56
C ALA A 143 -14.98 -18.31 -0.78
N THR A 144 -14.93 -17.18 -1.49
CA THR A 144 -14.24 -17.06 -2.78
C THR A 144 -13.61 -15.67 -2.94
N SER A 145 -12.81 -15.51 -3.98
CA SER A 145 -12.27 -14.21 -4.39
C SER A 145 -12.81 -13.78 -5.75
N VAL A 146 -12.59 -12.51 -6.10
CA VAL A 146 -12.84 -12.03 -7.47
C VAL A 146 -12.09 -12.93 -8.47
N GLY A 147 -12.77 -13.32 -9.55
CA GLY A 147 -12.24 -14.29 -10.52
C GLY A 147 -12.26 -15.76 -10.06
N GLY A 148 -12.67 -16.04 -8.82
CA GLY A 148 -12.77 -17.40 -8.29
C GLY A 148 -13.86 -18.25 -8.96
N VAL A 149 -13.72 -19.57 -8.86
CA VAL A 149 -14.65 -20.52 -9.49
C VAL A 149 -15.99 -20.54 -8.75
N LEU A 150 -17.06 -20.17 -9.46
CA LEU A 150 -18.45 -20.15 -9.00
C LEU A 150 -19.37 -21.06 -9.81
N THR A 151 -18.82 -21.89 -10.69
CA THR A 151 -19.60 -22.73 -11.61
C THR A 151 -20.46 -23.72 -10.81
N GLY A 152 -21.76 -23.79 -11.12
CA GLY A 152 -22.70 -24.70 -10.47
C GLY A 152 -23.15 -24.28 -9.06
N ARG A 153 -22.75 -23.11 -8.56
CA ARG A 153 -23.18 -22.58 -7.25
C ARG A 153 -24.16 -21.42 -7.43
N GLY A 154 -25.27 -21.48 -6.73
CA GLY A 154 -26.24 -20.39 -6.60
C GLY A 154 -26.24 -19.81 -5.19
N ALA A 155 -26.82 -18.63 -5.00
CA ALA A 155 -26.91 -17.97 -3.70
C ALA A 155 -28.24 -17.24 -3.50
N ASP A 156 -28.69 -17.20 -2.26
CA ASP A 156 -29.80 -16.36 -1.78
C ASP A 156 -29.27 -15.00 -1.29
N LEU A 157 -28.00 -15.02 -0.81
CA LEU A 157 -27.25 -13.83 -0.39
C LEU A 157 -25.84 -13.85 -1.00
N ILE A 158 -25.48 -12.76 -1.66
CA ILE A 158 -24.11 -12.50 -2.12
C ILE A 158 -23.54 -11.33 -1.32
N ILE A 159 -22.37 -11.52 -0.72
CA ILE A 159 -21.64 -10.49 0.02
C ILE A 159 -20.32 -10.22 -0.72
N ILE A 160 -20.05 -8.96 -1.02
CA ILE A 160 -18.82 -8.52 -1.66
C ILE A 160 -18.14 -7.55 -0.71
N ASP A 161 -16.98 -7.95 -0.18
CA ASP A 161 -16.23 -7.22 0.83
C ASP A 161 -14.85 -6.84 0.29
N ASP A 162 -14.63 -5.54 0.07
CA ASP A 162 -13.41 -5.00 -0.53
C ASP A 162 -12.93 -5.83 -1.76
N PRO A 163 -13.63 -5.77 -2.91
CA PRO A 163 -13.35 -6.67 -4.06
C PRO A 163 -12.07 -6.32 -4.82
N LEU A 164 -11.41 -5.21 -4.48
CA LEU A 164 -10.21 -4.69 -5.14
C LEU A 164 -9.27 -4.08 -4.11
N LYS A 165 -7.95 -4.29 -4.27
CA LYS A 165 -6.96 -3.66 -3.40
C LYS A 165 -6.74 -2.18 -3.78
N PRO A 166 -6.33 -1.33 -2.82
CA PRO A 166 -6.08 0.08 -3.09
C PRO A 166 -5.06 0.34 -4.20
N ASP A 167 -3.99 -0.44 -4.26
CA ASP A 167 -2.95 -0.37 -5.29
C ASP A 167 -3.45 -0.83 -6.67
N GLU A 168 -4.28 -1.86 -6.72
CA GLU A 168 -4.89 -2.37 -7.97
C GLU A 168 -6.00 -1.45 -8.50
N ALA A 169 -6.66 -0.69 -7.62
CA ALA A 169 -7.81 0.17 -7.98
C ALA A 169 -7.46 1.32 -8.94
N ILE A 170 -6.18 1.65 -9.07
CA ILE A 170 -5.70 2.69 -9.97
C ILE A 170 -5.61 2.16 -11.41
N SER A 171 -5.40 0.86 -11.57
CA SER A 171 -5.37 0.20 -12.88
C SER A 171 -6.76 0.08 -13.49
N GLU A 172 -6.96 0.67 -14.68
CA GLU A 172 -8.22 0.56 -15.43
C GLU A 172 -8.56 -0.89 -15.74
N THR A 173 -7.55 -1.69 -16.13
CA THR A 173 -7.73 -3.11 -16.45
C THR A 173 -8.25 -3.89 -15.27
N GLN A 174 -7.71 -3.65 -14.07
CA GLN A 174 -8.15 -4.33 -12.85
C GLN A 174 -9.58 -3.92 -12.48
N ARG A 175 -9.91 -2.63 -12.49
CA ARG A 175 -11.27 -2.16 -12.22
C ARG A 175 -12.27 -2.75 -13.19
N ARG A 176 -11.97 -2.68 -14.50
CA ARG A 176 -12.83 -3.25 -15.54
C ARG A 176 -13.02 -4.75 -15.36
N GLY A 177 -11.95 -5.49 -15.04
CA GLY A 177 -12.03 -6.92 -14.77
C GLY A 177 -12.97 -7.27 -13.61
N VAL A 178 -12.97 -6.49 -12.51
CA VAL A 178 -13.91 -6.68 -11.39
C VAL A 178 -15.35 -6.39 -11.82
N ASN A 179 -15.59 -5.30 -12.56
CA ASN A 179 -16.92 -4.90 -13.01
C ASN A 179 -17.51 -5.93 -13.99
N GLU A 180 -16.72 -6.37 -14.99
CA GLU A 180 -17.12 -7.40 -15.96
C GLU A 180 -17.37 -8.76 -15.27
N TRP A 181 -16.56 -9.12 -14.28
CA TRP A 181 -16.77 -10.35 -13.50
C TRP A 181 -18.05 -10.29 -12.66
N PHE A 182 -18.36 -9.14 -12.08
CA PHE A 182 -19.64 -8.93 -11.39
C PHE A 182 -20.82 -9.13 -12.33
N ASP A 183 -20.85 -8.42 -13.46
CA ASP A 183 -21.95 -8.46 -14.43
C ASP A 183 -22.11 -9.84 -15.10
N GLY A 184 -21.00 -10.40 -15.58
CA GLY A 184 -21.00 -11.63 -16.38
C GLY A 184 -21.08 -12.92 -15.55
N THR A 185 -20.52 -12.90 -14.33
CA THR A 185 -20.39 -14.12 -13.53
C THR A 185 -21.19 -14.06 -12.25
N LEU A 186 -20.91 -13.09 -11.37
CA LEU A 186 -21.41 -13.12 -9.98
C LEU A 186 -22.92 -12.85 -9.90
N PHE A 187 -23.40 -11.81 -10.61
CA PHE A 187 -24.83 -11.45 -10.61
C PHE A 187 -25.73 -12.62 -11.04
N SER A 188 -25.27 -13.44 -12.00
CA SER A 188 -26.00 -14.61 -12.48
C SER A 188 -26.16 -15.72 -11.45
N ARG A 189 -25.39 -15.67 -10.34
CA ARG A 189 -25.42 -16.69 -9.27
C ARG A 189 -26.61 -16.55 -8.32
N LEU A 190 -27.37 -15.47 -8.34
CA LEU A 190 -28.58 -15.40 -7.54
C LEU A 190 -29.57 -16.51 -7.95
N ASN A 191 -30.01 -17.31 -6.97
CA ASN A 191 -31.03 -18.35 -7.12
C ASN A 191 -32.35 -17.73 -7.59
N ASP A 192 -32.74 -16.64 -6.96
CA ASP A 192 -33.87 -15.80 -7.33
C ASP A 192 -33.37 -14.34 -7.54
N LYS A 193 -33.50 -13.84 -8.76
CA LYS A 193 -33.02 -12.49 -9.09
C LYS A 193 -33.87 -11.37 -8.48
N ALA A 194 -35.14 -11.66 -8.18
CA ALA A 194 -36.07 -10.71 -7.57
C ALA A 194 -35.97 -10.70 -6.04
N ALA A 195 -35.83 -11.88 -5.41
CA ALA A 195 -35.80 -12.04 -3.96
C ALA A 195 -34.38 -12.08 -3.40
N GLY A 196 -33.40 -12.53 -4.16
CA GLY A 196 -32.01 -12.67 -3.73
C GLY A 196 -31.35 -11.33 -3.42
N VAL A 197 -30.48 -11.34 -2.42
CA VAL A 197 -29.84 -10.15 -1.86
C VAL A 197 -28.39 -10.03 -2.27
N ILE A 198 -27.95 -8.82 -2.62
CA ILE A 198 -26.52 -8.50 -2.81
C ILE A 198 -26.15 -7.34 -1.88
N VAL A 199 -25.13 -7.55 -1.08
CA VAL A 199 -24.50 -6.55 -0.21
C VAL A 199 -23.08 -6.29 -0.70
N VAL A 200 -22.76 -5.05 -1.04
CA VAL A 200 -21.42 -4.59 -1.35
C VAL A 200 -20.94 -3.70 -0.21
N ILE A 201 -19.84 -4.05 0.42
CA ILE A 201 -19.24 -3.23 1.47
C ILE A 201 -17.77 -3.00 1.13
N MET A 202 -17.38 -1.73 0.98
CA MET A 202 -16.00 -1.38 0.65
C MET A 202 -15.70 0.09 0.95
N GLN A 203 -14.43 0.41 1.02
CA GLN A 203 -13.99 1.80 0.86
C GLN A 203 -14.01 2.17 -0.62
N ARG A 204 -14.27 3.44 -0.94
CA ARG A 204 -14.16 3.91 -2.32
C ARG A 204 -12.68 4.07 -2.69
N LEU A 205 -12.31 3.66 -3.88
CA LEU A 205 -10.92 3.68 -4.32
C LEU A 205 -10.74 4.48 -5.62
N HIS A 206 -11.76 4.47 -6.47
CA HIS A 206 -11.77 5.18 -7.76
C HIS A 206 -13.23 5.47 -8.17
N GLU A 207 -13.45 6.48 -9.04
CA GLU A 207 -14.79 6.75 -9.57
C GLU A 207 -15.41 5.55 -10.27
N ASP A 208 -14.61 4.82 -11.04
CA ASP A 208 -15.01 3.61 -11.78
C ASP A 208 -14.71 2.31 -11.04
N ASP A 209 -14.62 2.33 -9.72
CA ASP A 209 -14.61 1.10 -8.92
C ASP A 209 -15.97 0.38 -9.00
N LEU A 210 -16.08 -0.81 -8.40
CA LEU A 210 -17.34 -1.57 -8.46
C LEU A 210 -18.54 -0.75 -7.96
N VAL A 211 -18.38 0.03 -6.90
CA VAL A 211 -19.47 0.89 -6.39
C VAL A 211 -19.83 1.97 -7.40
N GLY A 212 -18.84 2.64 -8.02
CA GLY A 212 -19.09 3.61 -9.08
C GLY A 212 -19.81 3.01 -10.28
N HIS A 213 -19.49 1.76 -10.65
CA HIS A 213 -20.19 1.01 -11.67
C HIS A 213 -21.66 0.72 -11.28
N LEU A 214 -21.90 0.28 -10.04
CA LEU A 214 -23.22 -0.10 -9.56
C LEU A 214 -24.16 1.08 -9.28
N ILE A 215 -23.65 2.21 -8.80
CA ILE A 215 -24.46 3.41 -8.53
C ILE A 215 -25.13 3.93 -9.82
N ARG A 216 -24.50 3.75 -10.97
CA ARG A 216 -25.10 4.10 -12.27
C ARG A 216 -26.29 3.21 -12.64
N GLN A 217 -26.47 2.08 -11.96
CA GLN A 217 -27.62 1.20 -12.09
C GLN A 217 -28.70 1.57 -11.08
N GLN A 218 -29.97 1.41 -11.43
CA GLN A 218 -31.08 1.70 -10.52
C GLN A 218 -31.27 0.62 -9.47
N GLY A 219 -31.86 0.96 -8.33
CA GLY A 219 -32.33 0.00 -7.33
C GLY A 219 -31.35 -0.31 -6.19
N TRP A 220 -30.21 0.39 -6.10
CA TRP A 220 -29.28 0.25 -4.99
C TRP A 220 -29.56 1.26 -3.87
N LYS A 221 -29.72 0.76 -2.62
CA LYS A 221 -29.65 1.57 -1.41
C LYS A 221 -28.17 1.81 -1.10
N VAL A 222 -27.75 3.07 -1.00
CA VAL A 222 -26.35 3.44 -0.72
C VAL A 222 -26.26 4.07 0.66
N LEU A 223 -25.39 3.52 1.51
CA LEU A 223 -24.95 4.12 2.76
C LEU A 223 -23.48 4.52 2.59
N SER A 224 -23.20 5.80 2.73
CA SER A 224 -21.83 6.32 2.63
C SER A 224 -21.49 7.08 3.90
N PHE A 225 -20.36 6.71 4.53
CA PHE A 225 -19.90 7.27 5.79
C PHE A 225 -18.49 7.84 5.60
N PRO A 226 -18.35 9.12 5.21
CA PRO A 226 -17.03 9.75 5.16
C PRO A 226 -16.43 9.87 6.56
N ALA A 227 -15.10 9.76 6.67
CA ALA A 227 -14.40 9.92 7.95
C ALA A 227 -14.66 11.27 8.61
N ILE A 228 -14.76 12.32 7.79
CA ILE A 228 -15.14 13.69 8.21
C ILE A 228 -16.39 14.09 7.43
N ALA A 229 -17.44 14.49 8.12
CA ALA A 229 -18.70 14.90 7.47
C ALA A 229 -18.48 16.11 6.55
N GLU A 230 -18.90 15.99 5.30
CA GLU A 230 -18.81 17.08 4.30
C GLU A 230 -20.08 17.95 4.31
N VAL A 231 -21.18 17.38 4.77
CA VAL A 231 -22.48 18.03 4.93
C VAL A 231 -23.12 17.61 6.25
N ASP A 232 -24.16 18.32 6.69
CA ASP A 232 -24.95 17.88 7.84
C ASP A 232 -25.74 16.61 7.48
N GLU A 233 -25.58 15.56 8.28
CA GLU A 233 -26.18 14.25 8.06
C GLU A 233 -27.26 13.95 9.08
N THR A 234 -28.31 13.26 8.66
CA THR A 234 -29.34 12.72 9.56
C THR A 234 -29.65 11.29 9.15
N HIS A 235 -29.46 10.35 10.08
CA HIS A 235 -29.74 8.93 9.89
C HIS A 235 -30.85 8.50 10.85
N VAL A 236 -31.89 7.89 10.30
CA VAL A 236 -33.01 7.35 11.06
C VAL A 236 -32.98 5.84 10.96
N VAL A 237 -33.01 5.15 12.09
CA VAL A 237 -33.06 3.70 12.18
C VAL A 237 -34.23 3.27 13.05
N GLU A 238 -34.86 2.17 12.62
CA GLU A 238 -35.84 1.45 13.42
C GLU A 238 -35.17 0.18 13.96
N THR A 239 -35.20 -0.02 15.24
CA THR A 239 -34.63 -1.19 15.92
C THR A 239 -35.66 -1.79 16.85
N ILE A 240 -35.42 -2.97 17.43
CA ILE A 240 -36.26 -3.55 18.48
C ILE A 240 -36.36 -2.64 19.72
N PHE A 241 -35.43 -1.67 19.86
CA PHE A 241 -35.43 -0.67 20.95
C PHE A 241 -36.17 0.62 20.57
N GLY A 242 -36.84 0.63 19.41
CA GLY A 242 -37.58 1.76 18.88
C GLY A 242 -36.78 2.59 17.87
N ARG A 243 -37.39 3.73 17.51
CA ARG A 243 -36.82 4.66 16.53
C ARG A 243 -35.71 5.49 17.14
N ARG A 244 -34.56 5.54 16.45
CA ARG A 244 -33.41 6.39 16.79
C ARG A 244 -33.07 7.34 15.65
N VAL A 245 -32.65 8.55 16.00
CA VAL A 245 -32.25 9.57 15.04
C VAL A 245 -30.83 10.04 15.40
N TYR A 246 -29.89 9.81 14.49
CA TYR A 246 -28.51 10.25 14.62
C TYR A 246 -28.28 11.45 13.74
N ARG A 247 -27.64 12.46 14.28
CA ARG A 247 -27.28 13.70 13.57
C ARG A 247 -25.77 13.89 13.68
N ARG A 248 -25.17 14.26 12.57
CA ARG A 248 -23.74 14.55 12.46
C ARG A 248 -23.60 15.85 11.69
N LYS A 249 -22.83 16.78 12.23
CA LYS A 249 -22.60 18.09 11.59
C LYS A 249 -21.39 18.05 10.68
N THR A 250 -21.39 18.93 9.70
CA THR A 250 -20.25 19.19 8.83
C THR A 250 -18.97 19.41 9.66
N GLY A 251 -17.88 18.73 9.29
CA GLY A 251 -16.59 18.79 9.97
C GLY A 251 -16.43 17.80 11.14
N GLU A 252 -17.47 17.10 11.58
CA GLU A 252 -17.36 16.11 12.65
C GLU A 252 -16.75 14.80 12.15
N ALA A 253 -15.86 14.20 12.95
CA ALA A 253 -15.29 12.87 12.68
C ALA A 253 -16.38 11.78 12.81
N LEU A 254 -16.26 10.71 12.02
CA LEU A 254 -17.18 9.56 12.05
C LEU A 254 -17.17 8.84 13.40
N HIS A 255 -15.98 8.66 13.97
CA HIS A 255 -15.77 8.00 15.25
C HIS A 255 -14.67 8.77 16.02
N ALA A 256 -15.02 9.90 16.60
CA ALA A 256 -14.07 10.82 17.22
C ALA A 256 -13.25 10.21 18.38
N GLU A 257 -13.81 9.22 19.10
CA GLU A 257 -13.11 8.53 20.17
C GLU A 257 -12.03 7.57 19.64
N TRP A 258 -12.21 7.02 18.44
CA TRP A 258 -11.30 6.07 17.81
C TRP A 258 -10.31 6.76 16.86
N GLU A 259 -10.83 7.62 15.98
CA GLU A 259 -10.07 8.40 15.00
C GLU A 259 -10.43 9.88 15.10
N PRO A 260 -9.86 10.63 16.07
CA PRO A 260 -10.07 12.07 16.17
C PRO A 260 -9.52 12.83 14.95
N LEU A 261 -10.00 14.05 14.71
CA LEU A 261 -9.60 14.87 13.55
C LEU A 261 -8.08 15.00 13.39
N ALA A 262 -7.33 15.11 14.50
CA ALA A 262 -5.86 15.19 14.45
C ALA A 262 -5.23 13.91 13.87
N THR A 263 -5.77 12.74 14.22
CA THR A 263 -5.33 11.45 13.65
C THR A 263 -5.68 11.37 12.17
N LEU A 264 -6.89 11.77 11.77
CA LEU A 264 -7.32 11.80 10.38
C LEU A 264 -6.45 12.74 9.53
N GLU A 265 -6.03 13.88 10.09
CA GLU A 265 -5.10 14.79 9.42
C GLU A 265 -3.71 14.15 9.22
N THR A 266 -3.19 13.47 10.24
CA THR A 266 -1.93 12.73 10.13
C THR A 266 -2.01 11.63 9.06
N ILE A 267 -3.14 10.92 9.00
CA ILE A 267 -3.39 9.90 7.97
C ILE A 267 -3.40 10.57 6.59
N ARG A 268 -4.09 11.70 6.42
CA ARG A 268 -4.15 12.43 5.15
C ARG A 268 -2.76 12.84 4.66
N GLN A 269 -1.92 13.36 5.55
CA GLN A 269 -0.53 13.70 5.22
C GLN A 269 0.30 12.47 4.83
N THR A 270 0.02 11.32 5.45
CA THR A 270 0.76 10.08 5.20
C THR A 270 0.43 9.44 3.85
N ILE A 271 -0.87 9.37 3.50
CA ILE A 271 -1.32 8.66 2.29
C ILE A 271 -1.61 9.60 1.11
N GLY A 272 -1.57 10.93 1.34
CA GLY A 272 -1.89 11.97 0.37
C GLY A 272 -3.38 12.22 0.19
N THR A 273 -3.74 13.42 -0.28
CA THR A 273 -5.13 13.88 -0.41
C THR A 273 -5.96 12.99 -1.34
N TYR A 274 -5.38 12.48 -2.44
CA TYR A 274 -6.09 11.61 -3.38
C TYR A 274 -6.58 10.32 -2.72
N ASN A 275 -5.69 9.60 -2.03
CA ASN A 275 -6.05 8.37 -1.32
C ASN A 275 -7.01 8.63 -0.17
N PHE A 276 -6.81 9.73 0.54
CA PHE A 276 -7.69 10.12 1.65
C PHE A 276 -9.10 10.42 1.15
N ALA A 277 -9.25 11.15 0.04
CA ALA A 277 -10.55 11.45 -0.57
C ALA A 277 -11.32 10.18 -0.93
N GLY A 278 -10.65 9.17 -1.50
CA GLY A 278 -11.26 7.87 -1.79
C GLY A 278 -11.53 7.06 -0.52
N GLN A 279 -10.48 6.60 0.14
CA GLN A 279 -10.55 5.59 1.22
C GLN A 279 -11.25 6.11 2.48
N TYR A 280 -11.02 7.37 2.84
CA TYR A 280 -11.56 7.95 4.07
C TYR A 280 -12.80 8.81 3.83
N GLN A 281 -12.84 9.64 2.79
CA GLN A 281 -14.00 10.49 2.51
C GLN A 281 -15.06 9.84 1.61
N GLN A 282 -14.79 8.65 1.09
CA GLN A 282 -15.69 7.91 0.18
C GLN A 282 -16.03 8.70 -1.10
N SER A 283 -15.22 9.68 -1.44
CA SER A 283 -15.36 10.60 -2.57
C SER A 283 -14.08 10.56 -3.42
N PRO A 284 -13.86 9.49 -4.20
CA PRO A 284 -12.70 9.42 -5.07
C PRO A 284 -12.73 10.57 -6.08
N ALA A 285 -11.58 11.22 -6.28
CA ALA A 285 -11.50 12.35 -7.21
C ALA A 285 -11.77 11.93 -8.65
N PRO A 286 -12.42 12.79 -9.47
CA PRO A 286 -12.61 12.55 -10.89
C PRO A 286 -11.29 12.34 -11.62
N ALA A 287 -11.26 11.40 -12.57
CA ALA A 287 -10.11 11.13 -13.44
C ALA A 287 -9.71 12.33 -14.36
N GLY A 288 -10.42 13.45 -14.29
CA GLY A 288 -10.19 14.65 -15.10
C GLY A 288 -9.22 15.67 -14.52
N GLY A 289 -8.78 15.52 -13.27
CA GLY A 289 -7.69 16.33 -12.66
C GLY A 289 -6.39 15.54 -12.69
N GLY A 290 -5.28 16.16 -13.11
CA GLY A 290 -3.97 15.50 -13.07
C GLY A 290 -3.64 14.98 -11.66
N MET A 291 -2.88 13.90 -11.60
CA MET A 291 -2.51 13.26 -10.33
C MET A 291 -1.58 14.11 -9.47
N VAL A 292 -0.99 15.14 -10.04
CA VAL A 292 0.00 16.03 -9.42
C VAL A 292 -0.39 17.48 -9.69
N ARG A 293 -0.19 18.36 -8.70
CA ARG A 293 -0.43 19.80 -8.81
C ARG A 293 0.89 20.57 -8.78
N VAL A 294 0.96 21.66 -9.51
CA VAL A 294 2.17 22.52 -9.59
C VAL A 294 2.55 23.07 -8.21
N GLU A 295 1.57 23.39 -7.39
CA GLU A 295 1.73 23.97 -6.06
C GLU A 295 2.37 23.01 -5.04
N TRP A 296 2.38 21.72 -5.32
CA TRP A 296 2.99 20.71 -4.45
C TRP A 296 4.50 20.68 -4.51
N PHE A 297 5.08 21.22 -5.58
CA PHE A 297 6.53 21.28 -5.75
C PHE A 297 7.14 22.47 -4.99
N ALA A 298 8.07 22.21 -4.12
CA ALA A 298 8.92 23.25 -3.58
C ALA A 298 9.83 23.83 -4.68
N ARG A 299 10.28 25.08 -4.50
CA ARG A 299 11.14 25.76 -5.48
C ARG A 299 12.50 26.06 -4.87
N TYR A 300 13.54 25.96 -5.68
CA TYR A 300 14.88 26.35 -5.30
C TYR A 300 15.52 27.26 -6.36
N ASP A 301 16.43 28.13 -5.92
CA ASP A 301 17.24 28.93 -6.81
C ASP A 301 18.48 28.11 -7.22
N PRO A 302 18.70 27.84 -8.53
CA PRO A 302 19.84 27.06 -8.99
C PRO A 302 21.21 27.69 -8.68
N GLU A 303 21.29 29.03 -8.54
CA GLU A 303 22.52 29.76 -8.24
C GLU A 303 22.88 29.68 -6.74
N LEU A 304 21.88 29.58 -5.88
CA LEU A 304 22.04 29.49 -4.41
C LEU A 304 22.09 28.07 -3.89
N LEU A 305 21.85 27.08 -4.74
CA LEU A 305 21.78 25.67 -4.33
C LEU A 305 23.18 25.15 -3.94
N ASP A 306 23.33 24.77 -2.66
CA ASP A 306 24.47 23.96 -2.25
C ASP A 306 24.37 22.56 -2.90
N ARG A 307 25.31 22.26 -3.80
CA ARG A 307 25.37 21.02 -4.59
C ARG A 307 25.97 19.83 -3.85
N LYS A 308 26.14 19.92 -2.54
CA LYS A 308 26.53 18.77 -1.71
C LYS A 308 25.32 17.84 -1.51
N PHE A 309 25.17 16.89 -2.40
CA PHE A 309 24.15 15.84 -2.32
C PHE A 309 24.74 14.55 -1.77
N GLU A 310 23.93 13.80 -1.03
CA GLU A 310 24.24 12.45 -0.58
C GLU A 310 24.34 11.49 -1.75
N GLN A 311 23.48 11.70 -2.75
CA GLN A 311 23.48 10.96 -4.02
C GLN A 311 23.08 11.88 -5.16
N ILE A 312 23.64 11.62 -6.34
CA ILE A 312 23.13 12.13 -7.62
C ILE A 312 22.64 10.92 -8.41
N ILE A 313 21.35 10.94 -8.72
CA ILE A 313 20.63 9.83 -9.34
C ILE A 313 20.17 10.26 -10.72
N GLN A 314 20.48 9.48 -11.72
CA GLN A 314 19.90 9.60 -13.06
C GLN A 314 18.90 8.48 -13.30
N SER A 315 17.73 8.84 -13.76
CA SER A 315 16.66 7.91 -14.09
C SER A 315 16.34 8.01 -15.56
N TRP A 316 16.54 6.92 -16.28
CA TRP A 316 16.36 6.83 -17.72
C TRP A 316 15.09 6.05 -18.05
N ASP A 317 14.20 6.68 -18.80
CA ASP A 317 13.16 6.01 -19.57
C ASP A 317 13.63 5.99 -21.04
N THR A 318 13.76 4.79 -21.61
CA THR A 318 14.35 4.59 -22.93
C THR A 318 13.29 4.11 -23.91
N ALA A 319 13.25 4.68 -25.12
CA ALA A 319 12.33 4.25 -26.18
C ALA A 319 12.43 2.75 -26.49
N ASN A 320 11.28 2.07 -26.53
CA ASN A 320 11.20 0.60 -26.53
C ASN A 320 11.58 -0.09 -27.86
N LYS A 321 11.72 0.64 -28.98
CA LYS A 321 12.03 0.04 -30.30
C LYS A 321 13.10 0.85 -31.04
N PRO A 322 14.14 0.17 -31.57
CA PRO A 322 15.19 0.83 -32.37
C PRO A 322 14.68 1.46 -33.68
N SER A 323 13.51 1.06 -34.18
CA SER A 323 12.95 1.48 -35.45
C SER A 323 11.99 2.67 -35.37
N GLU A 324 11.55 3.08 -34.15
CA GLU A 324 10.62 4.18 -33.99
C GLU A 324 11.36 5.43 -33.49
N LEU A 325 11.92 6.21 -34.42
CA LEU A 325 12.37 7.59 -34.17
C LEU A 325 11.28 8.52 -33.59
N ALA A 326 10.11 7.95 -33.26
CA ALA A 326 8.95 8.67 -32.77
C ALA A 326 8.93 8.90 -31.27
N ASP A 327 9.51 8.01 -30.44
CA ASP A 327 9.49 8.11 -28.98
C ASP A 327 10.71 8.83 -28.43
N TYR A 328 10.53 9.52 -27.30
CA TYR A 328 11.60 10.20 -26.61
C TYR A 328 12.34 9.25 -25.68
N SER A 329 13.66 9.42 -25.63
CA SER A 329 14.43 8.93 -24.48
C SER A 329 14.59 10.09 -23.50
N VAL A 330 14.23 9.85 -22.23
CA VAL A 330 14.24 10.86 -21.17
C VAL A 330 15.17 10.43 -20.05
N CYS A 331 15.92 11.40 -19.53
CA CYS A 331 16.65 11.26 -18.27
C CYS A 331 16.33 12.42 -17.34
N THR A 332 15.82 12.10 -16.16
CA THR A 332 15.76 13.05 -15.06
C THR A 332 16.97 12.87 -14.15
N THR A 333 17.66 13.96 -13.84
CA THR A 333 18.83 13.98 -12.94
C THR A 333 18.45 14.61 -11.61
N TRP A 334 18.61 13.87 -10.54
CA TRP A 334 18.17 14.23 -9.19
C TRP A 334 19.34 14.31 -8.22
N GLY A 335 19.38 15.38 -7.42
CA GLY A 335 20.17 15.44 -6.20
C GLY A 335 19.30 14.99 -5.01
N PHE A 336 19.79 14.05 -4.21
CA PHE A 336 19.11 13.58 -3.02
C PHE A 336 19.87 14.03 -1.77
N ARG A 337 19.16 14.66 -0.79
CA ARG A 337 19.73 15.14 0.47
C ARG A 337 18.65 15.26 1.53
N LYS A 338 18.84 14.63 2.70
CA LYS A 338 17.93 14.71 3.86
C LYS A 338 16.46 14.44 3.48
N GLU A 339 16.24 13.35 2.74
CA GLU A 339 14.92 12.92 2.25
C GLU A 339 14.26 13.84 1.20
N HIS A 340 14.92 14.93 0.80
CA HIS A 340 14.48 15.84 -0.25
C HIS A 340 15.12 15.52 -1.60
N PHE A 341 14.33 15.67 -2.64
CA PHE A 341 14.69 15.44 -4.04
C PHE A 341 14.80 16.79 -4.76
N TYR A 342 15.92 17.04 -5.40
CA TYR A 342 16.18 18.25 -6.18
C TYR A 342 16.34 17.87 -7.65
N LEU A 343 15.39 18.26 -8.51
CA LEU A 343 15.50 18.02 -9.95
C LEU A 343 16.52 18.96 -10.57
N LEU A 344 17.69 18.46 -10.89
CA LEU A 344 18.82 19.24 -11.38
C LEU A 344 18.78 19.43 -12.89
N ASN A 345 18.29 18.44 -13.65
CA ASN A 345 18.21 18.49 -15.11
C ASN A 345 17.19 17.52 -15.66
N VAL A 346 16.61 17.87 -16.80
CA VAL A 346 15.82 16.98 -17.65
C VAL A 346 16.43 16.96 -19.03
N PHE A 347 16.88 15.78 -19.45
CA PHE A 347 17.32 15.51 -20.81
C PHE A 347 16.21 14.76 -21.54
N ARG A 348 15.76 15.29 -22.68
CA ARG A 348 14.68 14.70 -23.49
C ARG A 348 15.02 14.81 -24.97
N LYS A 349 15.30 13.70 -25.62
CA LYS A 349 15.65 13.67 -27.05
C LYS A 349 15.16 12.38 -27.72
N LYS A 350 14.90 12.45 -29.01
CA LYS A 350 14.68 11.27 -29.85
C LYS A 350 16.03 10.78 -30.33
N LEU A 351 16.42 9.58 -29.94
CA LEU A 351 17.78 9.06 -30.17
C LEU A 351 17.70 7.63 -30.73
N GLY A 352 18.57 7.34 -31.69
CA GLY A 352 18.91 5.95 -32.02
C GLY A 352 19.82 5.35 -30.93
N TYR A 353 19.89 4.01 -30.89
CA TYR A 353 20.61 3.28 -29.85
C TYR A 353 22.08 3.74 -29.62
N PRO A 354 22.94 3.94 -30.65
CA PRO A 354 24.29 4.40 -30.43
C PRO A 354 24.37 5.79 -29.80
N ASP A 355 23.43 6.68 -30.16
CA ASP A 355 23.36 8.04 -29.63
C ASP A 355 22.82 8.05 -28.20
N LEU A 356 21.86 7.17 -27.88
CA LEU A 356 21.36 6.95 -26.54
C LEU A 356 22.50 6.53 -25.60
N LYS A 357 23.29 5.54 -25.99
CA LYS A 357 24.43 5.06 -25.22
C LYS A 357 25.47 6.16 -24.96
N ARG A 358 25.75 7.00 -25.99
CA ARG A 358 26.63 8.18 -25.83
C ARG A 358 26.03 9.19 -24.86
N ALA A 359 24.74 9.48 -24.98
CA ALA A 359 24.03 10.41 -24.12
C ALA A 359 24.05 9.98 -22.65
N VAL A 360 23.85 8.69 -22.34
CA VAL A 360 23.94 8.17 -20.98
C VAL A 360 25.30 8.44 -20.36
N ARG A 361 26.39 8.16 -21.08
CA ARG A 361 27.76 8.42 -20.61
C ARG A 361 28.03 9.91 -20.43
N GLU A 362 27.59 10.75 -21.36
CA GLU A 362 27.77 12.18 -21.30
C GLU A 362 27.04 12.77 -20.10
N GLN A 363 25.77 12.41 -19.89
CA GLN A 363 25.00 12.87 -18.74
C GLN A 363 25.59 12.37 -17.42
N HIS A 364 26.02 11.11 -17.35
CA HIS A 364 26.70 10.56 -16.19
C HIS A 364 27.95 11.37 -15.83
N ARG A 365 28.82 11.66 -16.82
CA ARG A 365 30.03 12.47 -16.61
C ARG A 365 29.72 13.91 -16.23
N LEU A 366 28.71 14.53 -16.85
CA LEU A 366 28.34 15.92 -16.64
C LEU A 366 27.89 16.20 -15.21
N PHE A 367 27.12 15.28 -14.64
CA PHE A 367 26.55 15.45 -13.30
C PHE A 367 27.29 14.66 -12.22
N GLY A 368 28.22 13.80 -12.57
CA GLY A 368 28.91 12.92 -11.60
C GLY A 368 27.93 11.97 -10.89
N ALA A 369 26.96 11.40 -11.63
CA ALA A 369 25.92 10.59 -11.05
C ALA A 369 26.49 9.37 -10.35
N SER A 370 26.11 9.15 -9.09
CA SER A 370 26.49 7.96 -8.32
C SER A 370 25.62 6.74 -8.65
N THR A 371 24.44 6.98 -9.21
CA THR A 371 23.47 5.94 -9.58
C THR A 371 22.80 6.29 -10.91
N VAL A 372 22.75 5.31 -11.82
CA VAL A 372 22.09 5.41 -13.12
C VAL A 372 21.05 4.30 -13.22
N LEU A 373 19.79 4.67 -13.13
CA LEU A 373 18.63 3.77 -13.20
C LEU A 373 18.21 3.65 -14.67
N ILE A 374 18.05 2.44 -15.16
CA ILE A 374 17.57 2.17 -16.51
C ILE A 374 16.49 1.11 -16.42
N GLU A 375 15.35 1.32 -17.07
CA GLU A 375 14.28 0.33 -17.10
C GLU A 375 14.75 -0.93 -17.84
N ASP A 376 14.62 -2.09 -17.18
CA ASP A 376 15.04 -3.40 -17.74
C ASP A 376 13.96 -3.96 -18.67
N LYS A 377 13.77 -3.29 -19.79
CA LYS A 377 12.88 -3.70 -20.88
C LYS A 377 13.51 -3.43 -22.23
N ALA A 378 13.35 -4.36 -23.16
CA ALA A 378 13.74 -4.22 -24.57
C ALA A 378 15.15 -3.61 -24.76
N SER A 379 15.24 -2.37 -25.31
CA SER A 379 16.52 -1.67 -25.54
C SER A 379 17.28 -1.36 -24.25
N GLY A 380 16.59 -1.23 -23.13
CA GLY A 380 17.20 -0.97 -21.81
C GLY A 380 18.05 -2.14 -21.33
N THR A 381 17.62 -3.38 -21.51
CA THR A 381 18.38 -4.58 -21.12
C THR A 381 19.75 -4.63 -21.80
N GLN A 382 19.79 -4.42 -23.13
CA GLN A 382 21.03 -4.38 -23.88
C GLN A 382 21.93 -3.19 -23.46
N LEU A 383 21.33 -2.02 -23.27
CA LEU A 383 22.03 -0.81 -22.83
C LEU A 383 22.70 -1.00 -21.47
N ILE A 384 22.00 -1.61 -20.51
CA ILE A 384 22.53 -1.93 -19.18
C ILE A 384 23.76 -2.84 -19.30
N GLN A 385 23.66 -3.93 -20.07
CA GLN A 385 24.74 -4.89 -20.25
C GLN A 385 26.00 -4.22 -20.83
N GLU A 386 25.85 -3.50 -21.93
CA GLU A 386 26.96 -2.84 -22.59
C GLU A 386 27.61 -1.74 -21.71
N LEU A 387 26.82 -0.94 -20.97
CA LEU A 387 27.36 0.09 -20.10
C LEU A 387 28.14 -0.50 -18.92
N VAL A 388 27.68 -1.64 -18.37
CA VAL A 388 28.36 -2.35 -17.29
C VAL A 388 29.66 -2.99 -17.81
N GLU A 389 29.64 -3.64 -18.97
CA GLU A 389 30.83 -4.23 -19.62
C GLU A 389 31.90 -3.17 -19.92
N GLU A 390 31.49 -1.96 -20.28
CA GLU A 390 32.38 -0.83 -20.53
C GLU A 390 32.84 -0.11 -19.25
N GLY A 391 32.45 -0.63 -18.07
CA GLY A 391 32.93 -0.15 -16.78
C GLY A 391 32.22 1.12 -16.27
N LEU A 392 31.03 1.50 -16.78
CA LEU A 392 30.26 2.60 -16.22
C LEU A 392 29.76 2.23 -14.83
N SER A 393 30.24 2.92 -13.80
CA SER A 393 29.86 2.65 -12.41
C SER A 393 28.43 3.13 -12.11
N GLY A 394 27.78 2.47 -11.14
CA GLY A 394 26.49 2.90 -10.61
C GLY A 394 25.25 2.54 -11.46
N VAL A 395 25.42 1.81 -12.58
CA VAL A 395 24.27 1.37 -13.41
C VAL A 395 23.45 0.34 -12.65
N ARG A 396 22.12 0.52 -12.63
CA ARG A 396 21.15 -0.37 -11.99
C ARG A 396 19.98 -0.64 -12.93
N ALA A 397 19.67 -1.91 -13.10
CA ALA A 397 18.48 -2.37 -13.79
C ALA A 397 17.24 -2.15 -12.90
N MET A 398 16.21 -1.49 -13.45
CA MET A 398 14.93 -1.28 -12.78
C MET A 398 13.86 -2.12 -13.43
N LYS A 399 13.24 -2.99 -12.63
CA LYS A 399 12.05 -3.73 -13.08
C LYS A 399 10.83 -2.87 -12.84
N SER A 400 10.07 -2.61 -13.88
CA SER A 400 8.78 -1.91 -13.76
C SER A 400 7.73 -2.86 -13.23
N GLU A 401 7.27 -2.64 -12.02
CA GLU A 401 6.13 -3.32 -11.43
C GLU A 401 4.88 -2.42 -11.52
N GLY A 402 3.78 -2.99 -11.98
CA GLY A 402 2.53 -2.26 -12.18
C GLY A 402 2.51 -1.35 -13.42
N ASP A 403 1.38 -0.67 -13.62
CA ASP A 403 1.23 0.31 -14.70
C ASP A 403 1.82 1.68 -14.30
N LYS A 404 1.95 2.57 -15.28
CA LYS A 404 2.54 3.92 -15.10
C LYS A 404 1.76 4.76 -14.10
N ILE A 405 0.44 4.63 -14.08
CA ILE A 405 -0.45 5.36 -13.19
C ILE A 405 -0.19 4.93 -11.74
N MET A 406 -0.07 3.62 -11.49
CA MET A 406 0.27 3.09 -10.16
C MET A 406 1.63 3.59 -9.67
N ARG A 407 2.63 3.63 -10.56
CA ARG A 407 3.98 4.08 -10.21
C ARG A 407 4.02 5.54 -9.76
N LEU A 408 3.39 6.45 -10.52
CA LEU A 408 3.31 7.86 -10.11
C LEU A 408 2.46 8.03 -8.85
N HIS A 409 1.33 7.32 -8.78
CA HIS A 409 0.44 7.40 -7.62
C HIS A 409 1.15 7.07 -6.30
N ALA A 410 2.01 6.07 -6.28
CA ALA A 410 2.81 5.71 -5.12
C ALA A 410 3.79 6.83 -4.68
N GLN A 411 4.01 7.84 -5.52
CA GLN A 411 4.89 8.98 -5.23
C GLN A 411 4.14 10.28 -4.95
N THR A 412 2.82 10.34 -5.18
CA THR A 412 2.04 11.58 -5.03
C THR A 412 2.13 12.20 -3.64
N ALA A 413 2.08 11.40 -2.57
CA ALA A 413 2.23 11.90 -1.21
C ALA A 413 3.60 12.57 -0.96
N THR A 414 4.68 12.04 -1.53
CA THR A 414 6.01 12.64 -1.43
C THR A 414 6.08 13.99 -2.13
N ILE A 415 5.44 14.10 -3.30
CA ILE A 415 5.37 15.36 -4.06
C ILE A 415 4.49 16.36 -3.33
N GLU A 416 3.31 15.95 -2.88
CA GLU A 416 2.33 16.80 -2.17
C GLU A 416 2.87 17.39 -0.87
N ASN A 417 3.65 16.61 -0.12
CA ASN A 417 4.27 17.08 1.12
C ASN A 417 5.52 17.96 0.91
N GLY A 418 5.83 18.37 -0.34
CA GLY A 418 6.90 19.32 -0.65
C GLY A 418 8.32 18.76 -0.56
N PHE A 419 8.48 17.42 -0.54
CA PHE A 419 9.81 16.80 -0.56
C PHE A 419 10.50 16.88 -1.91
N VAL A 420 9.79 17.26 -2.99
CA VAL A 420 10.30 17.37 -4.35
C VAL A 420 10.49 18.85 -4.71
N HIS A 421 11.74 19.22 -5.00
CA HIS A 421 12.14 20.58 -5.30
C HIS A 421 12.44 20.71 -6.79
N LEU A 422 11.86 21.72 -7.43
CA LEU A 422 12.13 22.09 -8.81
C LEU A 422 12.89 23.43 -8.85
N PRO A 423 13.75 23.66 -9.86
CA PRO A 423 14.40 24.94 -10.01
C PRO A 423 13.37 26.06 -10.24
N ALA A 424 13.67 27.27 -9.79
CA ALA A 424 12.81 28.44 -10.04
C ALA A 424 12.65 28.70 -11.54
N SER A 425 13.71 28.45 -12.32
CA SER A 425 13.70 28.56 -13.78
C SER A 425 14.63 27.52 -14.41
N ALA A 426 14.19 26.91 -15.51
CA ALA A 426 15.01 26.05 -16.39
C ALA A 426 14.33 25.96 -17.78
N PRO A 427 15.10 25.79 -18.86
CA PRO A 427 14.52 25.71 -20.21
C PRO A 427 13.49 24.60 -20.42
N TRP A 428 13.62 23.49 -19.69
CA TRP A 428 12.78 22.30 -19.77
C TRP A 428 11.62 22.30 -18.77
N LEU A 429 11.57 23.26 -17.83
CA LEU A 429 10.68 23.19 -16.66
C LEU A 429 9.20 23.28 -17.06
N ALA A 430 8.84 24.09 -18.04
CA ALA A 430 7.46 24.25 -18.48
C ALA A 430 6.91 22.94 -19.08
N ASP A 431 7.66 22.28 -19.95
CA ASP A 431 7.30 21.01 -20.57
C ASP A 431 7.21 19.89 -19.53
N TYR A 432 8.14 19.86 -18.58
CA TYR A 432 8.16 18.91 -17.49
C TYR A 432 6.90 19.03 -16.62
N LEU A 433 6.59 20.24 -16.16
CA LEU A 433 5.40 20.50 -15.35
C LEU A 433 4.11 20.19 -16.10
N HIS A 434 4.04 20.55 -17.37
CA HIS A 434 2.89 20.24 -18.21
C HIS A 434 2.62 18.73 -18.26
N GLU A 435 3.66 17.92 -18.56
CA GLU A 435 3.52 16.46 -18.66
C GLU A 435 3.08 15.83 -17.34
N LEU A 436 3.68 16.23 -16.19
CA LEU A 436 3.32 15.70 -14.88
C LEU A 436 1.89 16.07 -14.45
N THR A 437 1.43 17.29 -14.78
CA THR A 437 0.12 17.79 -14.33
C THR A 437 -1.04 17.33 -15.19
N VAL A 438 -0.82 17.00 -16.47
CA VAL A 438 -1.88 16.45 -17.34
C VAL A 438 -1.96 14.92 -17.28
N PHE A 439 -0.95 14.26 -16.74
CA PHE A 439 -0.95 12.79 -16.62
C PHE A 439 -2.11 12.32 -15.72
N PRO A 440 -2.85 11.22 -16.08
CA PRO A 440 -2.58 10.26 -17.15
C PRO A 440 -3.13 10.64 -18.54
N ASN A 441 -3.79 11.76 -18.71
CA ASN A 441 -4.51 12.14 -19.93
C ASN A 441 -3.61 12.82 -20.99
N GLY A 442 -2.30 12.97 -20.70
CA GLY A 442 -1.31 13.56 -21.61
C GLY A 442 -0.91 12.62 -22.74
N ARG A 443 -0.38 13.22 -23.83
CA ARG A 443 0.14 12.47 -24.99
C ARG A 443 1.46 11.73 -24.67
N HIS A 444 2.26 12.28 -23.76
CA HIS A 444 3.58 11.77 -23.37
C HIS A 444 3.62 11.56 -21.86
N ASP A 445 4.36 10.55 -21.43
CA ASP A 445 4.50 10.13 -20.03
C ASP A 445 5.95 9.73 -19.66
N ASP A 446 6.91 9.93 -20.57
CA ASP A 446 8.29 9.50 -20.39
C ASP A 446 8.98 10.22 -19.22
N GLN A 447 8.67 11.53 -19.01
CA GLN A 447 9.17 12.30 -17.86
C GLN A 447 8.52 11.88 -16.55
N VAL A 448 7.25 11.45 -16.60
CA VAL A 448 6.51 10.93 -15.45
C VAL A 448 7.13 9.60 -14.98
N ASP A 449 7.41 8.68 -15.91
CA ASP A 449 8.01 7.40 -15.61
C ASP A 449 9.42 7.55 -15.03
N SER A 450 10.25 8.37 -15.67
CA SER A 450 11.58 8.68 -15.17
C SER A 450 11.55 9.29 -13.76
N THR A 451 10.61 10.19 -13.47
CA THR A 451 10.44 10.83 -12.16
C THR A 451 9.98 9.82 -11.10
N ALA A 452 8.93 9.06 -11.40
CA ALA A 452 8.40 8.07 -10.47
C ALA A 452 9.45 7.00 -10.10
N GLN A 453 10.25 6.56 -11.07
CA GLN A 453 11.35 5.62 -10.88
C GLN A 453 12.45 6.18 -9.96
N ALA A 454 12.86 7.44 -10.15
CA ALA A 454 13.87 8.07 -9.32
C ALA A 454 13.44 8.19 -7.86
N ILE A 455 12.21 8.64 -7.61
CA ILE A 455 11.66 8.77 -6.25
C ILE A 455 11.48 7.40 -5.60
N ALA A 456 10.97 6.40 -6.33
CA ALA A 456 10.78 5.05 -5.83
C ALA A 456 12.09 4.38 -5.41
N TRP A 457 13.16 4.56 -6.17
CA TRP A 457 14.48 3.98 -5.89
C TRP A 457 15.00 4.35 -4.50
N THR A 458 14.90 5.61 -4.11
CA THR A 458 15.42 6.08 -2.82
C THR A 458 14.63 5.57 -1.62
N LYS A 459 13.36 5.19 -1.81
CA LYS A 459 12.50 4.58 -0.78
C LYS A 459 12.83 3.10 -0.56
N GLN A 460 13.40 2.41 -1.57
CA GLN A 460 13.83 1.01 -1.48
C GLN A 460 15.23 0.92 -0.85
N ARG A 461 15.38 1.33 0.41
CA ARG A 461 16.68 1.20 1.13
C ARG A 461 16.99 -0.28 1.34
N PRO A 462 18.12 -0.82 0.84
CA PRO A 462 18.47 -2.21 1.13
C PRO A 462 18.69 -2.39 2.65
N PRO A 463 18.40 -3.59 3.20
CA PRO A 463 18.74 -3.92 4.58
C PRO A 463 20.23 -3.65 4.84
N GLY A 464 20.56 -2.87 5.85
CA GLY A 464 21.95 -2.49 6.16
C GLY A 464 22.40 -1.10 5.67
N TRP A 465 21.63 -0.41 4.86
CA TRP A 465 21.98 0.94 4.38
C TRP A 465 22.24 1.93 5.52
N GLY A 466 21.45 1.89 6.59
CA GLY A 466 21.66 2.73 7.78
C GLY A 466 23.00 2.51 8.46
N MET A 467 23.56 1.29 8.41
CA MET A 467 24.87 0.98 8.95
C MET A 467 26.00 1.57 8.08
N PHE A 468 25.89 1.47 6.75
CA PHE A 468 26.83 2.12 5.83
C PHE A 468 26.81 3.64 5.95
N GLU A 469 25.63 4.23 6.11
CA GLU A 469 25.45 5.67 6.30
C GLU A 469 26.05 6.13 7.65
N TRP A 470 25.83 5.39 8.72
CA TRP A 470 26.45 5.62 10.03
C TRP A 470 27.98 5.55 9.93
N TRP A 471 28.53 4.56 9.21
CA TRP A 471 29.97 4.42 9.00
C TRP A 471 30.54 5.57 8.15
N ARG A 472 29.83 5.99 7.10
CA ARG A 472 30.22 7.13 6.26
C ARG A 472 30.27 8.43 7.07
N GLN A 473 29.22 8.70 7.85
CA GLN A 473 29.15 9.87 8.73
C GLN A 473 30.24 9.82 9.82
N GLY A 474 30.54 8.65 10.34
CA GLY A 474 31.66 8.43 11.26
C GLY A 474 33.01 8.78 10.62
N ALA A 475 33.22 8.33 9.40
CA ALA A 475 34.45 8.62 8.64
C ALA A 475 34.58 10.12 8.26
N GLU A 476 33.48 10.78 7.91
CA GLU A 476 33.44 12.23 7.65
C GLU A 476 33.75 13.04 8.90
N ARG A 477 33.15 12.73 10.05
CA ARG A 477 33.46 13.36 11.35
C ARG A 477 34.91 13.12 11.76
N ALA A 478 35.46 11.94 11.50
CA ALA A 478 36.85 11.65 11.78
C ALA A 478 37.83 12.47 10.92
N ARG A 479 37.45 12.77 9.66
CA ARG A 479 38.21 13.69 8.79
C ARG A 479 38.15 15.13 9.27
N ASP A 480 36.99 15.61 9.70
CA ASP A 480 36.77 16.98 10.18
C ASP A 480 37.46 17.25 11.54
N LEU A 481 37.69 16.23 12.34
CA LEU A 481 38.35 16.35 13.63
C LEU A 481 39.88 16.37 13.55
N ASN A 482 40.47 16.21 12.36
CA ASN A 482 41.93 16.19 12.15
C ASN A 482 42.66 15.27 13.14
N VAL A 483 42.01 14.13 13.51
CA VAL A 483 42.56 13.16 14.43
C VAL A 483 43.68 12.42 13.70
N VAL A 484 44.90 12.82 13.95
CA VAL A 484 46.08 12.00 13.62
C VAL A 484 45.93 10.73 14.45
N THR A 485 45.45 9.67 13.82
CA THR A 485 45.37 8.35 14.48
C THR A 485 46.82 7.96 14.79
N PRO A 486 47.19 7.79 16.08
CA PRO A 486 48.56 7.46 16.40
C PRO A 486 48.91 6.12 15.77
N MET A 487 49.93 6.16 14.93
CA MET A 487 50.48 4.96 14.27
C MET A 487 51.52 4.35 15.16
N VAL A 488 51.44 3.07 15.41
CA VAL A 488 52.35 2.28 16.25
C VAL A 488 53.13 1.32 15.36
N ARG A 489 54.42 1.23 15.66
CA ARG A 489 55.30 0.26 14.98
C ARG A 489 55.48 -0.97 15.83
N LEU A 490 55.06 -2.14 15.32
CA LEU A 490 55.25 -3.42 16.02
C LEU A 490 56.21 -4.32 15.27
N LEU A 491 57.01 -5.06 16.06
CA LEU A 491 57.93 -6.08 15.60
C LEU A 491 57.32 -7.46 15.76
N ALA A 492 57.22 -8.21 14.66
CA ALA A 492 56.70 -9.57 14.66
C ALA A 492 57.60 -10.55 15.38
N PRO A 493 57.08 -11.56 16.12
CA PRO A 493 57.86 -12.59 16.79
C PRO A 493 58.75 -13.36 15.82
N VAL A 494 59.88 -13.89 16.32
CA VAL A 494 60.78 -14.75 15.54
C VAL A 494 60.12 -16.11 15.33
N GLY A 495 60.11 -16.60 14.10
CA GLY A 495 59.54 -17.92 13.77
C GLY A 495 58.05 -17.93 13.44
N MET A 496 57.49 -16.80 13.14
CA MET A 496 56.10 -16.71 12.69
C MET A 496 55.87 -17.46 11.39
N ALA A 497 54.84 -18.34 11.38
CA ALA A 497 54.54 -19.21 10.25
C ALA A 497 53.80 -18.51 9.07
N TYR A 498 53.44 -17.26 9.24
CA TYR A 498 52.59 -16.53 8.26
C TYR A 498 53.30 -15.27 7.76
N SER A 499 53.33 -15.11 6.44
CA SER A 499 53.81 -13.90 5.79
C SER A 499 52.74 -12.81 5.59
N GLN A 500 51.47 -13.14 5.86
CA GLN A 500 50.34 -12.23 5.76
C GLN A 500 49.41 -12.42 6.92
N LEU A 501 48.79 -11.32 7.39
CA LEU A 501 47.72 -11.35 8.39
C LEU A 501 46.67 -10.31 8.06
N GLN A 502 45.47 -10.50 8.56
CA GLN A 502 44.39 -9.55 8.49
C GLN A 502 44.12 -8.97 9.87
N THR A 503 44.07 -7.65 9.97
CA THR A 503 43.77 -6.93 11.22
C THR A 503 42.28 -6.90 11.53
N LEU A 504 41.89 -6.47 12.73
CA LEU A 504 40.49 -6.29 13.10
C LEU A 504 39.78 -5.22 12.23
N SER A 505 40.50 -4.21 11.77
CA SER A 505 39.98 -3.21 10.83
C SER A 505 39.78 -3.76 9.42
N GLY A 506 40.17 -5.03 9.15
CA GLY A 506 40.10 -5.64 7.82
C GLY A 506 41.30 -5.37 6.93
N LEU A 507 42.34 -4.69 7.41
CA LEU A 507 43.54 -4.40 6.66
C LEU A 507 44.36 -5.68 6.44
N HIS A 508 44.69 -5.97 5.18
CA HIS A 508 45.62 -7.08 4.84
C HIS A 508 47.06 -6.59 4.90
N LEU A 509 47.83 -7.14 5.80
CA LEU A 509 49.23 -6.79 6.00
C LEU A 509 50.14 -7.93 5.50
N THR A 510 51.13 -7.59 4.71
CA THR A 510 52.26 -8.45 4.40
C THR A 510 53.38 -8.10 5.35
N ILE A 511 53.92 -9.09 6.08
CA ILE A 511 55.01 -8.86 7.03
C ILE A 511 56.31 -8.74 6.23
N PRO A 512 56.99 -7.58 6.29
CA PRO A 512 58.22 -7.36 5.54
C PRO A 512 59.41 -8.13 6.15
N ALA A 513 60.55 -8.16 5.44
CA ALA A 513 61.73 -8.91 5.86
C ALA A 513 62.34 -8.42 7.17
N ASP A 514 62.20 -7.12 7.50
CA ASP A 514 62.60 -6.52 8.77
C ASP A 514 61.63 -6.81 9.92
N ARG A 515 60.49 -7.45 9.61
CA ARG A 515 59.43 -7.84 10.54
C ARG A 515 58.74 -6.68 11.24
N ILE A 516 58.89 -5.42 10.74
CA ILE A 516 58.31 -4.23 11.33
C ILE A 516 57.06 -3.86 10.54
N VAL A 517 55.92 -3.75 11.22
CA VAL A 517 54.65 -3.28 10.64
C VAL A 517 54.19 -2.01 11.35
N THR A 518 53.68 -1.06 10.58
CA THR A 518 53.10 0.18 11.12
C THR A 518 51.58 0.12 10.97
N LEU A 519 50.84 0.30 12.07
CA LEU A 519 49.38 0.15 12.13
C LEU A 519 48.79 1.07 13.22
N THR A 520 47.46 1.16 13.26
CA THR A 520 46.76 1.95 14.27
C THR A 520 46.87 1.31 15.64
N GLU A 521 46.70 2.09 16.71
CA GLU A 521 46.70 1.57 18.10
C GLU A 521 45.61 0.51 18.31
N GLU A 522 44.46 0.66 17.63
CA GLU A 522 43.34 -0.28 17.68
C GLU A 522 43.72 -1.66 17.14
N ASP A 523 44.41 -1.69 15.99
CA ASP A 523 44.89 -2.94 15.36
C ASP A 523 46.12 -3.52 16.08
N ALA A 524 46.89 -2.68 16.77
CA ALA A 524 48.06 -3.09 17.54
C ALA A 524 47.72 -3.90 18.79
N GLY A 525 46.58 -3.59 19.44
CA GLY A 525 46.18 -4.24 20.68
C GLY A 525 46.11 -5.75 20.64
N PRO A 526 45.42 -6.36 19.63
CA PRO A 526 45.38 -7.82 19.44
C PRO A 526 46.76 -8.45 19.15
N LEU A 527 47.59 -7.74 18.36
CA LEU A 527 48.91 -8.23 17.99
C LEU A 527 49.86 -8.26 19.18
N ARG A 528 49.81 -7.24 20.08
CA ARG A 528 50.56 -7.28 21.33
C ARG A 528 50.19 -8.47 22.21
N ARG A 529 48.88 -8.82 22.28
CA ARG A 529 48.43 -10.02 23.00
C ARG A 529 48.88 -11.30 22.34
N ALA A 530 49.16 -11.27 21.03
CA ALA A 530 49.71 -12.39 20.25
C ALA A 530 51.26 -12.45 20.28
N GLY A 531 51.92 -11.66 21.13
CA GLY A 531 53.38 -11.71 21.33
C GLY A 531 54.19 -10.76 20.43
N TRP A 532 53.58 -9.80 19.80
CA TRP A 532 54.30 -8.75 19.08
C TRP A 532 54.81 -7.68 20.08
N SER A 533 56.04 -7.22 19.88
CA SER A 533 56.67 -6.20 20.67
C SER A 533 56.71 -4.85 19.95
N GLU A 534 56.86 -3.77 20.67
CA GLU A 534 57.10 -2.47 20.01
C GLU A 534 58.44 -2.46 19.30
N ALA A 535 58.42 -1.95 18.10
CA ALA A 535 59.64 -1.81 17.32
C ALA A 535 60.41 -0.55 17.79
N PRO A 536 61.76 -0.60 17.83
CA PRO A 536 62.60 0.53 18.24
C PRO A 536 62.46 1.75 17.33
#